data_6c746630f09cf9274b0c3ae31ebd58df
#
_entry.id   6c746630f09cf9274b0c3ae31ebd58df
#
_cell.length_a   1.000
_cell.length_b   1.000
_cell.length_c   1.000
_cell.angle_alpha   90.00
_cell.angle_beta   90.00
_cell.angle_gamma   90.00
#
_symmetry.space_group_name_H-M   'P 1'
#
loop_
_entity.id
_entity.type
_entity.pdbx_description
1 polymer ?
#
loop_
_entity_poly.entity_id
_entity_poly.type
_entity_poly.pdbx_seq_one_letter_code
_entity_poly.pdbx_strand_id
1 'polypeptide(L)'
;MEIIKGWSDGGCRGNGKEENIGAYAFYLEYWVDNKLIHTKIDGDISYTTTNNVEELKGCIELLKAIKDKSIKLEVYLDSAYVLIGITQWINGWLKNGWKNSKKQDVANKELWLELLNEKNKFSDIEFIKVKGHSGEVGNEKVDEWLNAIMDTPF
;
A
#
# COMPACT_ATOMS: atom_id res chain seq x y z
N MET A 1 -8.09 -1.15 -24.46
CA MET A 1 -8.42 -1.37 -23.07
C MET A 1 -7.31 -0.84 -22.17
N GLU A 2 -7.66 -0.05 -21.20
CA GLU A 2 -6.70 0.58 -20.29
C GLU A 2 -6.67 -0.16 -18.96
N ILE A 3 -5.49 -0.29 -18.38
CA ILE A 3 -5.32 -0.85 -17.04
C ILE A 3 -4.12 -0.20 -16.35
N ILE A 4 -4.27 0.05 -15.05
CA ILE A 4 -3.16 0.45 -14.19
C ILE A 4 -2.84 -0.70 -13.26
N LYS A 5 -1.56 -1.02 -13.15
CA LYS A 5 -1.05 -2.00 -12.20
C LYS A 5 -0.18 -1.27 -11.19
N GLY A 6 -0.39 -1.54 -9.91
CA GLY A 6 0.35 -0.88 -8.84
C GLY A 6 0.90 -1.86 -7.83
N TRP A 7 2.09 -1.58 -7.34
CA TRP A 7 2.77 -2.32 -6.27
C TRP A 7 3.14 -1.33 -5.19
N SER A 8 2.89 -1.70 -3.94
CA SER A 8 3.32 -0.90 -2.81
C SER A 8 4.00 -1.78 -1.77
N ASP A 9 4.89 -1.16 -1.00
CA ASP A 9 5.59 -1.82 0.09
C ASP A 9 5.90 -0.79 1.17
N GLY A 10 6.10 -1.25 2.39
CA GLY A 10 6.49 -0.42 3.50
C GLY A 10 7.38 -1.22 4.43
N GLY A 11 8.23 -0.53 5.16
CA GLY A 11 9.14 -1.18 6.08
C GLY A 11 9.64 -0.24 7.15
N CYS A 12 10.21 -0.82 8.19
CA CYS A 12 10.75 -0.08 9.31
C CYS A 12 11.99 -0.79 9.84
N ARG A 13 13.11 -0.11 9.82
CA ARG A 13 14.36 -0.57 10.44
C ARG A 13 14.33 -0.18 11.91
N GLY A 14 14.53 -1.14 12.81
CA GLY A 14 14.40 -0.94 14.23
C GLY A 14 12.96 -0.92 14.72
N ASN A 15 12.07 -1.64 14.02
CA ASN A 15 10.66 -1.76 14.40
C ASN A 15 10.51 -2.21 15.85
N GLY A 16 9.69 -1.49 16.63
CA GLY A 16 9.50 -1.73 18.06
C GLY A 16 10.47 -0.98 18.96
N LYS A 17 11.48 -0.30 18.40
CA LYS A 17 12.41 0.56 19.15
C LYS A 17 11.90 2.00 19.16
N GLU A 18 12.28 2.79 20.17
CA GLU A 18 11.89 4.20 20.27
C GLU A 18 12.40 5.02 19.08
N GLU A 19 13.68 4.78 18.71
CA GLU A 19 14.28 5.43 17.55
C GLU A 19 14.32 4.42 16.40
N ASN A 20 13.57 4.70 15.34
CA ASN A 20 13.56 3.88 14.16
C ASN A 20 13.36 4.73 12.92
N ILE A 21 13.60 4.13 11.79
CA ILE A 21 13.40 4.75 10.49
C ILE A 21 12.57 3.81 9.62
N GLY A 22 11.53 4.36 8.99
CA GLY A 22 10.70 3.63 8.07
C GLY A 22 10.54 4.36 6.77
N ALA A 23 9.95 3.68 5.82
CA ALA A 23 9.62 4.25 4.53
C ALA A 23 8.50 3.46 3.88
N TYR A 24 7.81 4.09 2.97
CA TYR A 24 6.94 3.42 2.02
C TYR A 24 7.40 3.75 0.61
N ALA A 25 7.02 2.89 -0.32
CA ALA A 25 7.26 3.09 -1.74
C ALA A 25 6.11 2.51 -2.54
N PHE A 26 5.88 3.07 -3.71
CA PHE A 26 4.95 2.49 -4.67
C PHE A 26 5.48 2.64 -6.09
N TYR A 27 5.04 1.72 -6.94
CA TYR A 27 5.37 1.69 -8.36
C TYR A 27 4.10 1.47 -9.15
N LEU A 28 3.90 2.25 -10.21
CA LEU A 28 2.72 2.20 -11.06
C LEU A 28 3.11 1.96 -12.51
N GLU A 29 2.30 1.16 -13.19
CA GLU A 29 2.39 0.94 -14.64
C GLU A 29 1.04 1.24 -15.28
N TYR A 30 1.06 2.05 -16.33
CA TYR A 30 -0.12 2.32 -17.14
C TYR A 30 0.00 1.60 -18.47
N TRP A 31 -0.98 0.76 -18.78
CA TRP A 31 -1.01 -0.09 -19.95
C TRP A 31 -2.22 0.22 -20.82
N VAL A 32 -2.01 0.28 -22.13
CA VAL A 32 -3.08 0.42 -23.13
C VAL A 32 -2.88 -0.67 -24.18
N ASP A 33 -3.90 -1.50 -24.36
CA ASP A 33 -3.90 -2.61 -25.33
C ASP A 33 -2.63 -3.47 -25.25
N ASN A 34 -2.28 -3.87 -24.03
CA ASN A 34 -1.11 -4.69 -23.73
C ASN A 34 0.25 -4.02 -23.98
N LYS A 35 0.27 -2.69 -24.13
CA LYS A 35 1.52 -1.93 -24.26
C LYS A 35 1.72 -1.05 -23.04
N LEU A 36 2.92 -1.12 -22.47
CA LEU A 36 3.32 -0.25 -21.37
C LEU A 36 3.54 1.17 -21.90
N ILE A 37 2.71 2.11 -21.42
CA ILE A 37 2.73 3.50 -21.88
C ILE A 37 3.52 4.40 -20.94
N HIS A 38 3.35 4.21 -19.61
CA HIS A 38 3.94 5.10 -18.62
C HIS A 38 4.18 4.35 -17.31
N THR A 39 5.22 4.77 -16.59
CA THR A 39 5.52 4.26 -15.25
C THR A 39 5.76 5.41 -14.29
N LYS A 40 5.52 5.16 -13.01
CA LYS A 40 5.81 6.10 -11.93
C LYS A 40 6.29 5.32 -10.71
N ILE A 41 7.35 5.82 -10.07
CA ILE A 41 7.81 5.29 -8.80
C ILE A 41 8.00 6.45 -7.83
N ASP A 42 7.58 6.27 -6.58
CA ASP A 42 7.71 7.30 -5.56
C ASP A 42 7.70 6.65 -4.18
N GLY A 43 7.94 7.45 -3.17
CA GLY A 43 7.94 7.01 -1.78
C GLY A 43 8.42 8.12 -0.86
N ASP A 44 8.40 7.86 0.42
CA ASP A 44 8.85 8.83 1.41
C ASP A 44 9.34 8.12 2.68
N ILE A 45 10.07 8.85 3.48
CA ILE A 45 10.68 8.39 4.72
C ILE A 45 9.86 8.86 5.91
N SER A 46 9.87 8.04 6.98
CA SER A 46 9.24 8.37 8.25
C SER A 46 10.17 8.00 9.40
N TYR A 47 10.04 8.73 10.49
CA TYR A 47 10.76 8.44 11.72
C TYR A 47 9.74 8.06 12.81
N THR A 48 10.14 7.18 13.73
CA THR A 48 9.26 6.75 14.82
C THR A 48 7.94 6.18 14.30
N THR A 49 8.05 5.10 13.56
CA THR A 49 6.93 4.46 12.86
C THR A 49 6.93 2.94 13.10
N THR A 50 6.10 2.21 12.39
CA THR A 50 6.03 0.75 12.42
C THR A 50 5.93 0.20 11.00
N ASN A 51 6.25 -1.09 10.82
CA ASN A 51 6.04 -1.77 9.54
C ASN A 51 4.60 -1.60 9.05
N ASN A 52 3.63 -1.85 9.91
CA ASN A 52 2.21 -1.79 9.52
C ASN A 52 1.78 -0.39 9.08
N VAL A 53 2.25 0.65 9.77
CA VAL A 53 1.97 2.03 9.39
C VAL A 53 2.50 2.34 8.00
N GLU A 54 3.76 1.96 7.71
CA GLU A 54 4.38 2.23 6.41
C GLU A 54 3.72 1.41 5.29
N GLU A 55 3.32 0.18 5.56
CA GLU A 55 2.57 -0.64 4.61
C GLU A 55 1.23 0.01 4.23
N LEU A 56 0.50 0.52 5.21
CA LEU A 56 -0.75 1.25 4.97
C LEU A 56 -0.50 2.53 4.17
N LYS A 57 0.50 3.32 4.55
CA LYS A 57 0.85 4.57 3.86
C LYS A 57 1.20 4.32 2.39
N GLY A 58 1.98 3.27 2.11
CA GLY A 58 2.36 2.91 0.75
C GLY A 58 1.15 2.66 -0.13
N CYS A 59 0.19 1.90 0.37
CA CYS A 59 -1.04 1.61 -0.35
C CYS A 59 -1.91 2.87 -0.56
N ILE A 60 -2.06 3.68 0.49
CA ILE A 60 -2.82 4.93 0.42
C ILE A 60 -2.23 5.88 -0.61
N GLU A 61 -0.92 6.11 -0.56
CA GLU A 61 -0.24 7.03 -1.47
C GLU A 61 -0.24 6.54 -2.91
N LEU A 62 -0.19 5.22 -3.12
CA LEU A 62 -0.37 4.61 -4.43
C LEU A 62 -1.72 5.02 -5.02
N LEU A 63 -2.81 4.87 -4.25
CA LEU A 63 -4.15 5.21 -4.71
C LEU A 63 -4.29 6.71 -4.99
N LYS A 64 -3.74 7.55 -4.14
CA LYS A 64 -3.77 9.01 -4.30
C LYS A 64 -3.02 9.48 -5.55
N ALA A 65 -1.97 8.78 -5.94
CA ALA A 65 -1.14 9.15 -7.09
C ALA A 65 -1.84 8.96 -8.43
N ILE A 66 -2.90 8.19 -8.48
CA ILE A 66 -3.64 7.91 -9.71
C ILE A 66 -4.71 8.98 -9.89
N LYS A 67 -4.65 9.69 -11.02
CA LYS A 67 -5.57 10.80 -11.31
C LYS A 67 -6.91 10.32 -11.84
N ASP A 68 -6.91 9.40 -12.81
CA ASP A 68 -8.12 8.88 -13.41
C ASP A 68 -8.60 7.62 -12.68
N LYS A 69 -9.56 7.78 -11.80
CA LYS A 69 -10.12 6.71 -10.98
C LYS A 69 -11.10 5.80 -11.74
N SER A 70 -11.39 6.10 -13.00
CA SER A 70 -12.27 5.29 -13.86
C SER A 70 -11.54 4.15 -14.55
N ILE A 71 -10.21 4.22 -14.63
CA ILE A 71 -9.39 3.15 -15.22
C ILE A 71 -9.32 1.97 -14.25
N LYS A 72 -9.44 0.75 -14.76
CA LYS A 72 -9.28 -0.45 -13.94
C LYS A 72 -7.92 -0.44 -13.26
N LEU A 73 -7.92 -0.70 -11.95
CA LEU A 73 -6.70 -0.74 -11.14
C LEU A 73 -6.53 -2.12 -10.51
N GLU A 74 -5.36 -2.70 -10.70
CA GLU A 74 -4.91 -3.88 -9.97
C GLU A 74 -3.81 -3.47 -9.01
N VAL A 75 -4.04 -3.68 -7.71
CA VAL A 75 -3.09 -3.37 -6.63
C VAL A 75 -2.47 -4.66 -6.13
N TYR A 76 -1.18 -4.80 -6.29
CA TYR A 76 -0.42 -5.98 -5.87
C TYR A 76 0.24 -5.70 -4.52
N LEU A 77 -0.10 -6.50 -3.52
CA LEU A 77 0.37 -6.32 -2.14
C LEU A 77 1.13 -7.56 -1.66
N ASP A 78 2.32 -7.33 -1.13
CA ASP A 78 3.08 -8.36 -0.42
C ASP A 78 2.63 -8.45 1.05
N SER A 79 2.17 -7.35 1.63
CA SER A 79 1.68 -7.29 3.00
C SER A 79 0.36 -8.02 3.19
N ALA A 80 0.38 -9.12 3.93
CA ALA A 80 -0.86 -9.81 4.34
C ALA A 80 -1.74 -8.92 5.22
N TYR A 81 -1.14 -8.08 6.06
CA TYR A 81 -1.85 -7.17 6.95
C TYR A 81 -2.75 -6.22 6.16
N VAL A 82 -2.22 -5.55 5.15
CA VAL A 82 -3.00 -4.61 4.33
C VAL A 82 -4.01 -5.37 3.47
N LEU A 83 -3.58 -6.44 2.82
CA LEU A 83 -4.46 -7.21 1.92
C LEU A 83 -5.67 -7.78 2.67
N ILE A 84 -5.45 -8.47 3.77
CA ILE A 84 -6.54 -9.08 4.54
C ILE A 84 -7.40 -7.99 5.18
N GLY A 85 -6.78 -6.94 5.67
CA GLY A 85 -7.51 -5.83 6.30
C GLY A 85 -8.50 -5.16 5.35
N ILE A 86 -8.05 -4.79 4.15
CA ILE A 86 -8.91 -4.07 3.20
C ILE A 86 -9.95 -4.97 2.53
N THR A 87 -9.68 -6.26 2.42
CA THR A 87 -10.60 -7.20 1.75
C THR A 87 -11.53 -7.94 2.72
N GLN A 88 -11.13 -8.12 3.97
CA GLN A 88 -11.89 -8.93 4.93
C GLN A 88 -12.20 -8.19 6.24
N TRP A 89 -11.18 -7.79 7.00
CA TRP A 89 -11.38 -7.23 8.35
C TRP A 89 -12.24 -5.98 8.36
N ILE A 90 -12.09 -5.13 7.36
CA ILE A 90 -12.79 -3.84 7.29
C ILE A 90 -14.31 -4.01 7.26
N ASN A 91 -14.81 -5.10 6.71
CA ASN A 91 -16.25 -5.40 6.66
C ASN A 91 -16.82 -5.61 8.08
N GLY A 92 -16.07 -6.30 8.94
CA GLY A 92 -16.45 -6.47 10.34
C GLY A 92 -16.35 -5.17 11.13
N TRP A 93 -15.30 -4.40 10.90
CA TRP A 93 -15.11 -3.11 11.59
C TRP A 93 -16.21 -2.11 11.25
N LEU A 94 -16.64 -2.07 10.01
CA LEU A 94 -17.75 -1.20 9.59
C LEU A 94 -19.06 -1.56 10.31
N LYS A 95 -19.26 -2.84 10.60
CA LYS A 95 -20.46 -3.32 11.29
C LYS A 95 -20.41 -3.12 12.81
N ASN A 96 -19.22 -3.17 13.41
CA ASN A 96 -19.07 -3.14 14.87
C ASN A 96 -18.54 -1.83 15.44
N GLY A 97 -18.46 -0.77 14.62
CA GLY A 97 -18.00 0.54 15.06
C GLY A 97 -16.48 0.64 15.22
N TRP A 98 -15.73 -0.13 14.44
CA TRP A 98 -14.26 -0.11 14.43
C TRP A 98 -13.64 -0.61 15.75
N LYS A 99 -14.20 -1.67 16.30
CA LYS A 99 -13.69 -2.28 17.52
C LYS A 99 -13.01 -3.61 17.24
N ASN A 100 -11.91 -3.87 17.94
CA ASN A 100 -11.22 -5.16 17.91
C ASN A 100 -11.89 -6.17 18.86
N SER A 101 -11.33 -7.37 18.97
CA SER A 101 -11.88 -8.42 19.84
C SER A 101 -11.92 -8.06 21.32
N LYS A 102 -11.11 -7.09 21.76
CA LYS A 102 -11.07 -6.59 23.14
C LYS A 102 -11.96 -5.35 23.32
N LYS A 103 -12.81 -5.03 22.35
CA LYS A 103 -13.72 -3.86 22.34
C LYS A 103 -12.97 -2.51 22.40
N GLN A 104 -11.72 -2.49 21.98
CA GLN A 104 -10.92 -1.28 21.85
C GLN A 104 -10.91 -0.83 20.40
N ASP A 105 -10.58 0.43 20.13
CA ASP A 105 -10.45 0.92 18.78
C ASP A 105 -9.39 0.11 18.01
N VAL A 106 -9.69 -0.20 16.75
CA VAL A 106 -8.77 -0.89 15.85
C VAL A 106 -7.48 -0.09 15.73
N ALA A 107 -6.32 -0.77 15.85
CA ALA A 107 -5.02 -0.14 15.65
C ALA A 107 -4.94 0.47 14.24
N ASN A 108 -4.36 1.66 14.15
CA ASN A 108 -4.21 2.41 12.89
C ASN A 108 -5.56 2.75 12.22
N LYS A 109 -6.61 2.87 13.01
CA LYS A 109 -7.98 3.15 12.52
C LYS A 109 -8.04 4.28 11.51
N GLU A 110 -7.37 5.41 11.78
CA GLU A 110 -7.39 6.57 10.90
C GLU A 110 -6.78 6.27 9.53
N LEU A 111 -5.70 5.49 9.49
CA LEU A 111 -5.09 5.05 8.22
C LEU A 111 -6.00 4.08 7.46
N TRP A 112 -6.67 3.17 8.16
CA TRP A 112 -7.65 2.28 7.55
C TRP A 112 -8.82 3.04 6.95
N LEU A 113 -9.32 4.06 7.65
CA LEU A 113 -10.38 4.93 7.15
C LEU A 113 -9.94 5.69 5.90
N GLU A 114 -8.71 6.21 5.90
CA GLU A 114 -8.15 6.90 4.74
C GLU A 114 -8.02 5.96 3.55
N LEU A 115 -7.51 4.74 3.78
CA LEU A 115 -7.38 3.73 2.72
C LEU A 115 -8.74 3.37 2.13
N LEU A 116 -9.75 3.15 2.97
CA LEU A 116 -11.11 2.87 2.52
C LEU A 116 -11.69 4.01 1.69
N ASN A 117 -11.49 5.24 2.15
CA ASN A 117 -11.97 6.43 1.44
C ASN A 117 -11.32 6.55 0.05
N GLU A 118 -10.03 6.33 -0.05
CA GLU A 118 -9.33 6.37 -1.34
C GLU A 118 -9.76 5.21 -2.25
N LYS A 119 -9.90 4.01 -1.70
CA LYS A 119 -10.38 2.84 -2.44
C LYS A 119 -11.75 3.09 -3.08
N ASN A 120 -12.66 3.70 -2.32
CA ASN A 120 -14.03 3.92 -2.76
C ASN A 120 -14.16 4.92 -3.91
N LYS A 121 -13.11 5.66 -4.23
CA LYS A 121 -13.07 6.58 -5.37
C LYS A 121 -12.91 5.87 -6.72
N PHE A 122 -12.50 4.61 -6.71
CA PHE A 122 -12.23 3.84 -7.93
C PHE A 122 -13.46 3.08 -8.40
N SER A 123 -13.73 3.12 -9.70
CA SER A 123 -14.83 2.39 -10.32
C SER A 123 -14.61 0.88 -10.33
N ASP A 124 -13.36 0.46 -10.54
CA ASP A 124 -12.97 -0.95 -10.65
C ASP A 124 -11.57 -1.12 -10.06
N ILE A 125 -11.51 -1.68 -8.87
CA ILE A 125 -10.25 -1.91 -8.15
C ILE A 125 -10.21 -3.33 -7.59
N GLU A 126 -9.07 -3.99 -7.76
CA GLU A 126 -8.81 -5.33 -7.24
C GLU A 126 -7.49 -5.35 -6.47
N PHE A 127 -7.50 -6.00 -5.30
CA PHE A 127 -6.31 -6.21 -4.49
C PHE A 127 -5.84 -7.65 -4.65
N ILE A 128 -4.58 -7.83 -5.03
CA ILE A 128 -4.01 -9.12 -5.40
C ILE A 128 -2.78 -9.40 -4.55
N LYS A 129 -2.68 -10.62 -4.03
CA LYS A 129 -1.50 -11.06 -3.29
C LYS A 129 -0.33 -11.29 -4.23
N VAL A 130 0.79 -10.63 -3.95
CA VAL A 130 2.07 -10.93 -4.61
C VAL A 130 2.63 -12.20 -3.97
N LYS A 131 3.08 -13.13 -4.80
CA LYS A 131 3.85 -14.27 -4.31
C LYS A 131 5.24 -13.77 -3.96
N GLY A 132 5.60 -13.76 -2.68
CA GLY A 132 6.88 -13.25 -2.19
C GLY A 132 8.04 -13.89 -2.95
N HIS A 133 9.03 -13.09 -3.30
CA HIS A 133 10.27 -13.49 -3.99
C HIS A 133 10.08 -14.27 -5.30
N SER A 134 8.96 -14.07 -5.99
CA SER A 134 8.63 -14.77 -7.23
C SER A 134 9.24 -14.14 -8.49
N GLY A 135 10.15 -13.17 -8.36
CA GLY A 135 10.75 -12.49 -9.51
C GLY A 135 9.81 -11.51 -10.20
N GLU A 136 8.77 -11.05 -9.52
CA GLU A 136 7.85 -10.07 -10.07
C GLU A 136 8.50 -8.69 -10.11
N VAL A 137 8.64 -8.15 -11.32
CA VAL A 137 9.39 -6.92 -11.57
C VAL A 137 8.90 -5.73 -10.75
N GLY A 138 7.59 -5.55 -10.66
CA GLY A 138 7.00 -4.45 -9.89
C GLY A 138 7.31 -4.53 -8.40
N ASN A 139 7.22 -5.73 -7.82
CA ASN A 139 7.54 -5.96 -6.42
C ASN A 139 9.03 -5.72 -6.13
N GLU A 140 9.90 -6.17 -7.01
CA GLU A 140 11.34 -5.93 -6.91
C GLU A 140 11.69 -4.45 -6.96
N LYS A 141 11.04 -3.68 -7.84
CA LYS A 141 11.26 -2.24 -7.96
C LYS A 141 10.88 -1.48 -6.70
N VAL A 142 9.74 -1.80 -6.08
CA VAL A 142 9.33 -1.14 -4.82
C VAL A 142 10.28 -1.50 -3.70
N ASP A 143 10.70 -2.76 -3.59
CA ASP A 143 11.62 -3.21 -2.55
C ASP A 143 12.97 -2.49 -2.66
N GLU A 144 13.53 -2.40 -3.85
CA GLU A 144 14.78 -1.68 -4.10
C GLU A 144 14.64 -0.19 -3.75
N TRP A 145 13.55 0.45 -4.17
CA TRP A 145 13.31 1.87 -3.91
C TRP A 145 13.12 2.14 -2.42
N LEU A 146 12.36 1.28 -1.74
CA LEU A 146 12.14 1.34 -0.30
C LEU A 146 13.45 1.32 0.48
N ASN A 147 14.33 0.38 0.16
CA ASN A 147 15.64 0.26 0.81
C ASN A 147 16.54 1.47 0.48
N ALA A 148 16.52 1.96 -0.76
CA ALA A 148 17.29 3.14 -1.15
C ALA A 148 16.87 4.39 -0.36
N ILE A 149 15.57 4.57 -0.13
CA ILE A 149 15.05 5.69 0.68
C ILE A 149 15.60 5.61 2.11
N MET A 150 15.54 4.43 2.74
CA MET A 150 16.03 4.25 4.10
C MET A 150 17.55 4.31 4.22
N ASP A 151 18.28 3.94 3.16
CA ASP A 151 19.75 4.01 3.11
C ASP A 151 20.25 5.46 2.96
N THR A 152 19.42 6.34 2.43
CA THR A 152 19.79 7.73 2.13
C THR A 152 18.76 8.69 2.75
N PRO A 153 18.69 8.79 4.10
CA PRO A 153 17.63 9.53 4.78
C PRO A 153 17.74 11.05 4.68
N PHE A 154 18.75 11.57 4.01
CA PHE A 154 18.96 13.02 3.85
C PHE A 154 19.11 13.40 2.37
#